data_c79b05925b643a0b66f4cd3f7c1d8251
#
_entry.id   c79b05925b643a0b66f4cd3f7c1d8251
#
_cell.length_a   1.000
_cell.length_b   1.000
_cell.length_c   1.000
_cell.angle_alpha   90.00
_cell.angle_beta   90.00
_cell.angle_gamma   90.00
#
_symmetry.space_group_name_H-M   'P 1'
#
loop_
_entity.id
_entity.type
_entity.pdbx_description
1 polymer ?
#
loop_
_entity_poly.entity_id
_entity_poly.type
_entity_poly.pdbx_seq_one_letter_code
_entity_poly.pdbx_strand_id
1 'polypeptide(L)'
;MTQNMDSEFSRICNMIDENELISFDIYDTALLRNVLNPADIFDLVSLELKKRNMNITDFKKIRVWAEEKARSISQKEDIQFDDIYKIIENKVGKTRSKVIQEIELSVEEKFTIANPFIKRVFDYAKSKKKTIIFISDMYLSKEFICSLLKKNGYNGYFEVYISGDLGISKASSNMYVFLKEQLNID
;
A
#
# COMPACT_ATOMS: atom_id res chain seq x y z
N MET A 1 20.92 0.58 -20.51
CA MET A 1 19.91 0.75 -19.45
C MET A 1 20.26 1.86 -18.45
N THR A 2 21.48 1.99 -17.99
CA THR A 2 21.93 3.02 -17.02
C THR A 2 21.73 4.46 -17.49
N GLN A 3 22.09 4.81 -18.74
CA GLN A 3 21.93 6.18 -19.27
C GLN A 3 20.48 6.68 -19.28
N ASN A 4 19.50 5.79 -19.51
CA ASN A 4 18.07 6.16 -19.53
C ASN A 4 17.55 6.42 -18.11
N MET A 5 18.01 5.65 -17.12
CA MET A 5 17.64 5.85 -15.71
C MET A 5 18.21 7.15 -15.12
N ASP A 6 19.42 7.54 -15.50
CA ASP A 6 20.03 8.80 -15.03
C ASP A 6 19.37 10.02 -15.67
N SER A 7 18.96 9.93 -16.93
CA SER A 7 18.15 10.97 -17.60
C SER A 7 16.79 11.14 -16.94
N GLU A 8 16.09 10.04 -16.63
CA GLU A 8 14.80 10.08 -15.94
C GLU A 8 14.92 10.62 -14.52
N PHE A 9 15.95 10.21 -13.78
CA PHE A 9 16.22 10.75 -12.46
C PHE A 9 16.45 12.27 -12.50
N SER A 10 17.26 12.76 -13.46
CA SER A 10 17.51 14.19 -13.61
C SER A 10 16.24 14.97 -13.92
N ARG A 11 15.38 14.43 -14.78
CA ARG A 11 14.08 15.03 -15.11
C ARG A 11 13.20 15.17 -13.87
N ILE A 12 13.12 14.10 -13.04
CA ILE A 12 12.32 14.12 -11.80
C ILE A 12 12.94 15.09 -10.78
N CYS A 13 14.28 15.16 -10.69
CA CYS A 13 14.94 16.13 -9.79
C CYS A 13 14.57 17.57 -10.16
N ASN A 14 14.53 17.92 -11.44
CA ASN A 14 14.10 19.25 -11.87
C ASN A 14 12.64 19.54 -11.45
N MET A 15 11.74 18.58 -11.63
CA MET A 15 10.35 18.72 -11.16
C MET A 15 10.27 18.91 -9.64
N ILE A 16 11.10 18.21 -8.87
CA ILE A 16 11.17 18.37 -7.40
C ILE A 16 11.67 19.76 -7.05
N ASP A 17 12.70 20.27 -7.75
CA ASP A 17 13.25 21.59 -7.46
C ASP A 17 12.22 22.71 -7.66
N GLU A 18 11.32 22.56 -8.64
CA GLU A 18 10.27 23.52 -9.00
C GLU A 18 9.03 23.48 -8.08
N ASN A 19 8.88 22.46 -7.25
CA ASN A 19 7.68 22.26 -6.42
C ASN A 19 8.02 22.17 -4.92
N GLU A 20 7.18 22.75 -4.05
CA GLU A 20 7.36 22.70 -2.59
C GLU A 20 6.74 21.46 -1.95
N LEU A 21 5.66 20.93 -2.55
CA LEU A 21 4.98 19.72 -2.11
C LEU A 21 5.21 18.59 -3.11
N ILE A 22 5.73 17.48 -2.63
CA ILE A 22 5.98 16.28 -3.42
C ILE A 22 5.13 15.13 -2.90
N SER A 23 4.31 14.55 -3.77
CA SER A 23 3.52 13.37 -3.44
C SER A 23 4.11 12.11 -4.09
N PHE A 24 4.19 11.04 -3.31
CA PHE A 24 4.57 9.71 -3.80
C PHE A 24 3.39 8.76 -3.68
N ASP A 25 3.17 7.96 -4.71
CA ASP A 25 2.37 6.75 -4.58
C ASP A 25 3.18 5.68 -3.83
N ILE A 26 2.50 4.70 -3.22
CA ILE A 26 3.12 3.72 -2.34
C ILE A 26 3.35 2.40 -3.06
N TYR A 27 2.31 1.59 -3.28
CA TYR A 27 2.47 0.28 -3.89
C TYR A 27 2.75 0.38 -5.38
N ASP A 28 3.59 -0.53 -5.87
CA ASP A 28 4.12 -0.57 -7.24
C ASP A 28 4.88 0.71 -7.64
N THR A 29 5.13 1.60 -6.66
CA THR A 29 5.90 2.83 -6.81
C THR A 29 7.02 2.89 -5.77
N ALA A 30 6.76 3.39 -4.55
CA ALA A 30 7.76 3.46 -3.47
C ALA A 30 8.07 2.09 -2.87
N LEU A 31 7.06 1.26 -2.71
CA LEU A 31 7.15 -0.10 -2.20
C LEU A 31 6.76 -1.11 -3.29
N LEU A 32 7.57 -2.15 -3.42
CA LEU A 32 7.34 -3.26 -4.35
C LEU A 32 7.09 -4.54 -3.56
N ARG A 33 6.12 -5.34 -4.01
CA ARG A 33 6.03 -6.73 -3.57
C ARG A 33 7.04 -7.58 -4.33
N ASN A 34 7.88 -8.32 -3.61
CA ASN A 34 8.86 -9.22 -4.22
C ASN A 34 8.19 -10.53 -4.69
N VAL A 35 7.19 -10.39 -5.55
CA VAL A 35 6.43 -11.44 -6.22
C VAL A 35 6.14 -11.01 -7.66
N LEU A 36 5.78 -11.96 -8.54
CA LEU A 36 5.49 -11.64 -9.95
C LEU A 36 4.17 -10.89 -10.11
N ASN A 37 3.13 -11.34 -9.38
CA ASN A 37 1.82 -10.67 -9.39
C ASN A 37 1.43 -10.35 -7.94
N PRO A 38 0.76 -9.21 -7.68
CA PRO A 38 0.35 -8.83 -6.32
C PRO A 38 -0.42 -9.92 -5.57
N ALA A 39 -1.30 -10.66 -6.26
CA ALA A 39 -2.08 -11.75 -5.69
C ALA A 39 -1.26 -13.01 -5.32
N ASP A 40 0.01 -13.11 -5.73
CA ASP A 40 0.88 -14.23 -5.36
C ASP A 40 1.29 -14.17 -3.88
N ILE A 41 1.12 -13.03 -3.23
CA ILE A 41 1.20 -12.90 -1.76
C ILE A 41 0.27 -13.90 -1.08
N PHE A 42 -0.92 -14.16 -1.62
CA PHE A 42 -1.88 -15.10 -1.03
C PHE A 42 -1.45 -16.57 -1.16
N ASP A 43 -0.60 -16.90 -2.14
CA ASP A 43 0.03 -18.22 -2.22
C ASP A 43 1.07 -18.38 -1.11
N LEU A 44 1.83 -17.33 -0.80
CA LEU A 44 2.77 -17.31 0.33
C LEU A 44 2.05 -17.41 1.68
N VAL A 45 0.91 -16.72 1.83
CA VAL A 45 0.03 -16.88 3.01
C VAL A 45 -0.44 -18.33 3.13
N SER A 46 -0.86 -18.95 2.01
CA SER A 46 -1.27 -20.36 1.99
C SER A 46 -0.16 -21.31 2.47
N LEU A 47 1.09 -21.02 2.12
CA LEU A 47 2.25 -21.79 2.57
C LEU A 47 2.49 -21.63 4.08
N GLU A 48 2.38 -20.39 4.60
CA GLU A 48 2.51 -20.15 6.05
C GLU A 48 1.37 -20.78 6.85
N LEU A 49 0.15 -20.79 6.33
CA LEU A 49 -0.98 -21.49 6.93
C LEU A 49 -0.72 -23.01 7.03
N LYS A 50 -0.22 -23.62 5.96
CA LYS A 50 0.14 -25.05 5.96
C LYS A 50 1.21 -25.38 7.00
N LYS A 51 2.26 -24.56 7.13
CA LYS A 51 3.30 -24.72 8.16
C LYS A 51 2.73 -24.71 9.58
N ARG A 52 1.64 -24.01 9.80
CA ARG A 52 0.94 -23.94 11.11
C ARG A 52 -0.18 -24.97 11.25
N ASN A 53 -0.21 -25.98 10.37
CA ASN A 53 -1.28 -27.01 10.33
C ASN A 53 -2.70 -26.43 10.15
N MET A 54 -2.79 -25.23 9.56
CA MET A 54 -4.06 -24.58 9.19
C MET A 54 -4.31 -24.80 7.69
N ASN A 55 -4.89 -25.96 7.35
CA ASN A 55 -5.20 -26.24 5.96
C ASN A 55 -6.49 -25.52 5.54
N ILE A 56 -6.36 -24.51 4.70
CA ILE A 56 -7.48 -23.83 4.04
C ILE A 56 -7.32 -24.05 2.54
N THR A 57 -8.20 -24.88 2.00
CA THR A 57 -8.20 -25.20 0.57
C THR A 57 -8.50 -23.92 -0.23
N ASP A 58 -7.71 -23.68 -1.27
CA ASP A 58 -7.89 -22.54 -2.20
C ASP A 58 -7.93 -21.14 -1.51
N PHE A 59 -7.12 -20.92 -0.48
CA PHE A 59 -7.11 -19.64 0.25
C PHE A 59 -6.99 -18.42 -0.67
N LYS A 60 -6.11 -18.46 -1.69
CA LYS A 60 -5.97 -17.37 -2.67
C LYS A 60 -7.31 -17.00 -3.32
N LYS A 61 -8.08 -18.02 -3.77
CA LYS A 61 -9.41 -17.79 -4.38
C LYS A 61 -10.39 -17.19 -3.37
N ILE A 62 -10.37 -17.71 -2.14
CA ILE A 62 -11.22 -17.19 -1.05
C ILE A 62 -10.89 -15.73 -0.76
N ARG A 63 -9.60 -15.38 -0.69
CA ARG A 63 -9.15 -14.03 -0.37
C ARG A 63 -9.50 -13.02 -1.47
N VAL A 64 -9.25 -13.39 -2.74
CA VAL A 64 -9.64 -12.56 -3.89
C VAL A 64 -11.15 -12.33 -3.93
N TRP A 65 -11.92 -13.43 -3.83
CA TRP A 65 -13.37 -13.33 -3.77
C TRP A 65 -13.88 -12.48 -2.60
N ALA A 66 -13.26 -12.60 -1.43
CA ALA A 66 -13.66 -11.83 -0.25
C ALA A 66 -13.44 -10.32 -0.46
N GLU A 67 -12.34 -9.93 -1.10
CA GLU A 67 -12.07 -8.54 -1.47
C GLU A 67 -13.11 -8.01 -2.47
N GLU A 68 -13.35 -8.73 -3.57
CA GLU A 68 -14.37 -8.38 -4.56
C GLU A 68 -15.75 -8.23 -3.91
N LYS A 69 -16.10 -9.15 -3.00
CA LYS A 69 -17.35 -9.10 -2.27
C LYS A 69 -17.42 -7.90 -1.32
N ALA A 70 -16.37 -7.62 -0.57
CA ALA A 70 -16.31 -6.45 0.31
C ALA A 70 -16.48 -5.15 -0.51
N ARG A 71 -15.77 -5.02 -1.64
CA ARG A 71 -15.92 -3.87 -2.56
C ARG A 71 -17.35 -3.75 -3.10
N SER A 72 -17.99 -4.87 -3.47
CA SER A 72 -19.33 -4.86 -4.06
C SER A 72 -20.45 -4.41 -3.10
N ILE A 73 -20.23 -4.53 -1.79
CA ILE A 73 -21.22 -4.14 -0.75
C ILE A 73 -20.87 -2.84 -0.04
N SER A 74 -19.66 -2.31 -0.27
CA SER A 74 -19.23 -1.04 0.31
C SER A 74 -20.05 0.13 -0.24
N GLN A 75 -20.40 1.07 0.65
CA GLN A 75 -20.95 2.37 0.28
C GLN A 75 -19.88 3.46 0.14
N LYS A 76 -18.62 3.11 0.48
CA LYS A 76 -17.46 3.97 0.32
C LYS A 76 -16.76 3.67 -1.00
N GLU A 77 -15.92 4.57 -1.46
CA GLU A 77 -15.14 4.40 -2.69
C GLU A 77 -14.03 3.35 -2.54
N ASP A 78 -13.56 3.11 -1.32
CA ASP A 78 -12.63 2.03 -1.01
C ASP A 78 -13.00 1.35 0.31
N ILE A 79 -12.42 0.17 0.54
CA ILE A 79 -12.68 -0.71 1.68
C ILE A 79 -11.48 -0.75 2.63
N GLN A 80 -11.69 -1.25 3.83
CA GLN A 80 -10.64 -1.54 4.80
C GLN A 80 -10.28 -3.05 4.80
N PHE A 81 -9.10 -3.36 5.29
CA PHE A 81 -8.63 -4.74 5.45
C PHE A 81 -9.59 -5.59 6.30
N ASP A 82 -10.14 -4.99 7.35
CA ASP A 82 -11.12 -5.64 8.21
C ASP A 82 -12.42 -5.98 7.48
N ASP A 83 -12.84 -5.22 6.48
CA ASP A 83 -14.05 -5.52 5.72
C ASP A 83 -13.88 -6.81 4.90
N ILE A 84 -12.68 -7.01 4.33
CA ILE A 84 -12.33 -8.25 3.66
C ILE A 84 -12.37 -9.42 4.64
N TYR A 85 -11.79 -9.24 5.83
CA TYR A 85 -11.69 -10.29 6.83
C TYR A 85 -13.02 -10.61 7.51
N LYS A 86 -13.97 -9.68 7.58
CA LYS A 86 -15.38 -9.98 7.95
C LYS A 86 -16.03 -10.96 6.97
N ILE A 87 -15.74 -10.85 5.66
CA ILE A 87 -16.25 -11.81 4.67
C ILE A 87 -15.59 -13.19 4.86
N ILE A 88 -14.26 -13.22 5.10
CA ILE A 88 -13.51 -14.46 5.34
C ILE A 88 -14.01 -15.15 6.64
N GLU A 89 -14.31 -14.39 7.69
CA GLU A 89 -14.84 -14.88 8.97
C GLU A 89 -16.07 -15.79 8.79
N ASN A 90 -16.96 -15.43 7.87
CA ASN A 90 -18.15 -16.24 7.57
C ASN A 90 -17.82 -17.65 7.00
N LYS A 91 -16.63 -17.83 6.44
CA LYS A 91 -16.19 -19.11 5.86
C LYS A 91 -15.34 -19.94 6.82
N VAL A 92 -14.50 -19.32 7.63
CA VAL A 92 -13.48 -20.01 8.42
C VAL A 92 -13.70 -19.87 9.93
N GLY A 93 -14.63 -19.02 10.37
CA GLY A 93 -14.90 -18.68 11.75
C GLY A 93 -13.96 -17.60 12.30
N LYS A 94 -14.42 -16.88 13.32
CA LYS A 94 -13.79 -15.67 13.87
C LYS A 94 -12.35 -15.85 14.32
N THR A 95 -12.09 -16.90 15.10
CA THR A 95 -10.73 -17.15 15.64
C THR A 95 -9.72 -17.42 14.53
N ARG A 96 -10.11 -18.25 13.53
CA ARG A 96 -9.23 -18.56 12.40
C ARG A 96 -9.01 -17.34 11.52
N SER A 97 -10.06 -16.57 11.26
CA SER A 97 -9.99 -15.34 10.45
C SER A 97 -8.94 -14.37 11.00
N LYS A 98 -8.93 -14.13 12.33
CA LYS A 98 -7.92 -13.27 12.96
C LYS A 98 -6.49 -13.78 12.78
N VAL A 99 -6.26 -15.08 12.98
CA VAL A 99 -4.93 -15.68 12.81
C VAL A 99 -4.46 -15.56 11.34
N ILE A 100 -5.38 -15.74 10.38
CA ILE A 100 -5.06 -15.61 8.96
C ILE A 100 -4.71 -14.15 8.62
N GLN A 101 -5.46 -13.19 9.18
CA GLN A 101 -5.23 -11.78 9.02
C GLN A 101 -3.82 -11.37 9.49
N GLU A 102 -3.41 -11.83 10.66
CA GLU A 102 -2.06 -11.62 11.20
C GLU A 102 -0.97 -12.24 10.31
N ILE A 103 -1.22 -13.44 9.78
CA ILE A 103 -0.30 -14.11 8.87
C ILE A 103 -0.17 -13.33 7.56
N GLU A 104 -1.28 -12.83 6.99
CA GLU A 104 -1.25 -12.03 5.76
C GLU A 104 -0.42 -10.77 5.97
N LEU A 105 -0.63 -10.02 7.06
CA LEU A 105 0.19 -8.84 7.39
C LEU A 105 1.67 -9.19 7.55
N SER A 106 1.99 -10.29 8.22
CA SER A 106 3.38 -10.75 8.38
C SER A 106 4.04 -11.11 7.05
N VAL A 107 3.30 -11.75 6.14
CA VAL A 107 3.78 -12.09 4.79
C VAL A 107 3.95 -10.82 3.96
N GLU A 108 2.97 -9.91 3.99
CA GLU A 108 3.05 -8.61 3.31
C GLU A 108 4.29 -7.84 3.76
N GLU A 109 4.53 -7.77 5.08
CA GLU A 109 5.71 -7.11 5.64
C GLU A 109 7.02 -7.74 5.19
N LYS A 110 7.07 -9.08 5.13
CA LYS A 110 8.27 -9.84 4.77
C LYS A 110 8.64 -9.68 3.30
N PHE A 111 7.64 -9.60 2.42
CA PHE A 111 7.84 -9.59 0.97
C PHE A 111 7.73 -8.20 0.35
N THR A 112 7.52 -7.17 1.16
CA THR A 112 7.55 -5.77 0.71
C THR A 112 8.95 -5.19 0.86
N ILE A 113 9.45 -4.62 -0.23
CA ILE A 113 10.78 -4.00 -0.33
C ILE A 113 10.69 -2.60 -0.91
N ALA A 114 11.67 -1.75 -0.63
CA ALA A 114 11.78 -0.45 -1.27
C ALA A 114 12.07 -0.58 -2.78
N ASN A 115 11.47 0.28 -3.59
CA ASN A 115 11.93 0.52 -4.95
C ASN A 115 13.21 1.37 -4.90
N PRO A 116 14.37 0.86 -5.32
CA PRO A 116 15.63 1.60 -5.18
C PRO A 116 15.66 2.92 -5.95
N PHE A 117 15.00 2.99 -7.11
CA PHE A 117 14.92 4.20 -7.90
C PHE A 117 14.08 5.28 -7.19
N ILE A 118 12.89 4.93 -6.73
CA ILE A 118 12.02 5.87 -6.01
C ILE A 118 12.63 6.25 -4.66
N LYS A 119 13.33 5.33 -4.00
CA LYS A 119 14.06 5.66 -2.77
C LYS A 119 15.11 6.74 -3.00
N ARG A 120 15.87 6.66 -4.10
CA ARG A 120 16.82 7.70 -4.49
C ARG A 120 16.13 9.05 -4.76
N VAL A 121 14.97 9.03 -5.42
CA VAL A 121 14.15 10.23 -5.67
C VAL A 121 13.64 10.85 -4.36
N PHE A 122 13.14 10.01 -3.44
CA PHE A 122 12.70 10.44 -2.11
C PHE A 122 13.83 11.09 -1.31
N ASP A 123 15.02 10.47 -1.31
CA ASP A 123 16.19 11.02 -0.60
C ASP A 123 16.63 12.37 -1.19
N TYR A 124 16.51 12.54 -2.51
CA TYR A 124 16.73 13.83 -3.15
C TYR A 124 15.72 14.89 -2.68
N ALA A 125 14.42 14.59 -2.75
CA ALA A 125 13.38 15.51 -2.27
C ALA A 125 13.59 15.91 -0.81
N LYS A 126 13.94 14.93 0.04
CA LYS A 126 14.27 15.17 1.44
C LYS A 126 15.51 16.06 1.62
N SER A 127 16.57 15.86 0.81
CA SER A 127 17.78 16.71 0.85
C SER A 127 17.48 18.16 0.49
N LYS A 128 16.47 18.38 -0.33
CA LYS A 128 15.96 19.72 -0.73
C LYS A 128 14.95 20.29 0.28
N LYS A 129 14.70 19.58 1.39
CA LYS A 129 13.76 19.98 2.45
C LYS A 129 12.32 20.18 1.95
N LYS A 130 11.93 19.47 0.90
CA LYS A 130 10.56 19.53 0.36
C LYS A 130 9.57 18.91 1.32
N THR A 131 8.33 19.41 1.32
CA THR A 131 7.22 18.75 2.02
C THR A 131 6.85 17.48 1.24
N ILE A 132 6.96 16.33 1.88
CA ILE A 132 6.73 15.03 1.25
C ILE A 132 5.50 14.38 1.84
N ILE A 133 4.58 13.95 1.01
CA ILE A 133 3.43 13.13 1.40
C ILE A 133 3.40 11.82 0.62
N PHE A 134 2.73 10.82 1.18
CA PHE A 134 2.42 9.58 0.49
C PHE A 134 0.90 9.43 0.32
N ILE A 135 0.47 8.95 -0.84
CA ILE A 135 -0.94 8.76 -1.18
C ILE A 135 -1.11 7.40 -1.84
N SER A 136 -1.99 6.55 -1.31
CA SER A 136 -2.24 5.24 -1.90
C SER A 136 -3.71 4.84 -1.87
N ASP A 137 -4.19 4.26 -2.98
CA ASP A 137 -5.45 3.52 -2.99
C ASP A 137 -5.15 2.10 -2.50
N MET A 138 -5.46 1.83 -1.21
CA MET A 138 -5.12 0.61 -0.53
C MET A 138 -6.04 0.34 0.66
N TYR A 139 -6.37 -0.93 0.88
CA TYR A 139 -7.20 -1.37 2.00
C TYR A 139 -6.43 -1.59 3.32
N LEU A 140 -5.09 -1.67 3.28
CA LEU A 140 -4.25 -1.80 4.48
C LEU A 140 -4.25 -0.50 5.28
N SER A 141 -4.23 -0.60 6.61
CA SER A 141 -4.31 0.58 7.46
C SER A 141 -3.08 1.48 7.33
N LYS A 142 -3.27 2.77 7.59
CA LYS A 142 -2.21 3.77 7.62
C LYS A 142 -1.06 3.37 8.55
N GLU A 143 -1.37 2.85 9.74
CA GLU A 143 -0.37 2.42 10.72
C GLU A 143 0.54 1.33 10.15
N PHE A 144 -0.06 0.33 9.49
CA PHE A 144 0.69 -0.75 8.88
C PHE A 144 1.54 -0.23 7.70
N ILE A 145 0.99 0.60 6.84
CA ILE A 145 1.72 1.23 5.73
C ILE A 145 2.89 2.10 6.24
N CYS A 146 2.68 2.90 7.27
CA CYS A 146 3.75 3.68 7.91
C CYS A 146 4.88 2.78 8.45
N SER A 147 4.53 1.61 9.02
CA SER A 147 5.54 0.65 9.48
C SER A 147 6.37 0.09 8.31
N LEU A 148 5.73 -0.22 7.18
CA LEU A 148 6.41 -0.68 5.96
C LEU A 148 7.31 0.39 5.37
N LEU A 149 6.84 1.63 5.27
CA LEU A 149 7.63 2.76 4.78
C LEU A 149 8.88 2.96 5.66
N LYS A 150 8.70 2.98 6.99
CA LYS A 150 9.80 3.11 7.94
C LYS A 150 10.81 1.99 7.82
N LYS A 151 10.35 0.72 7.75
CA LYS A 151 11.21 -0.47 7.57
C LYS A 151 12.04 -0.38 6.29
N ASN A 152 11.47 0.20 5.24
CA ASN A 152 12.10 0.35 3.94
C ASN A 152 12.88 1.69 3.77
N GLY A 153 13.12 2.40 4.87
CA GLY A 153 13.98 3.57 4.90
C GLY A 153 13.32 4.89 4.47
N TYR A 154 12.01 4.90 4.27
CA TYR A 154 11.25 6.14 4.02
C TYR A 154 10.92 6.80 5.36
N ASN A 155 11.69 7.81 5.75
CA ASN A 155 11.55 8.53 7.02
C ASN A 155 11.59 10.04 6.81
N GLY A 156 10.79 10.78 7.60
CA GLY A 156 10.79 12.25 7.57
C GLY A 156 9.91 12.83 6.47
N TYR A 157 8.89 12.10 6.03
CA TYR A 157 7.76 12.62 5.28
C TYR A 157 6.78 13.35 6.23
N PHE A 158 5.94 14.19 5.66
CA PHE A 158 4.96 14.97 6.41
C PHE A 158 3.75 14.13 6.80
N GLU A 159 3.13 13.42 5.83
CA GLU A 159 1.89 12.68 6.07
C GLU A 159 1.68 11.53 5.08
N VAL A 160 0.81 10.57 5.44
CA VAL A 160 0.38 9.43 4.63
C VAL A 160 -1.15 9.42 4.54
N TYR A 161 -1.68 9.31 3.33
CA TYR A 161 -3.11 9.27 3.04
C TYR A 161 -3.48 7.95 2.36
N ILE A 162 -4.38 7.20 2.98
CA ILE A 162 -4.79 5.86 2.53
C ILE A 162 -6.30 5.89 2.24
N SER A 163 -6.68 5.45 1.04
CA SER A 163 -8.07 5.46 0.58
C SER A 163 -9.01 4.65 1.48
N GLY A 164 -8.58 3.48 1.93
CA GLY A 164 -9.36 2.61 2.81
C GLY A 164 -9.73 3.28 4.14
N ASP A 165 -8.81 4.06 4.73
CA ASP A 165 -9.06 4.78 5.97
C ASP A 165 -9.96 6.00 5.75
N LEU A 166 -9.76 6.73 4.65
CA LEU A 166 -10.51 7.93 4.33
C LEU A 166 -11.88 7.62 3.70
N GLY A 167 -12.04 6.46 3.06
CA GLY A 167 -13.25 6.09 2.33
C GLY A 167 -13.42 6.82 0.99
N ILE A 168 -12.36 7.46 0.49
CA ILE A 168 -12.28 8.17 -0.80
C ILE A 168 -11.04 7.72 -1.55
N SER A 169 -11.04 7.81 -2.88
CA SER A 169 -9.99 7.25 -3.72
C SER A 169 -9.37 8.27 -4.69
N LYS A 170 -8.18 7.94 -5.21
CA LYS A 170 -7.56 8.65 -6.32
C LYS A 170 -8.37 8.48 -7.62
N ALA A 171 -8.95 7.29 -7.81
CA ALA A 171 -9.69 6.95 -9.02
C ALA A 171 -10.90 7.85 -9.26
N SER A 172 -11.59 8.30 -8.22
CA SER A 172 -12.70 9.25 -8.30
C SER A 172 -12.26 10.72 -8.33
N SER A 173 -10.96 10.97 -8.11
CA SER A 173 -10.37 12.29 -7.85
C SER A 173 -10.75 12.92 -6.49
N ASN A 174 -11.63 12.34 -5.69
CA ASN A 174 -12.05 12.89 -4.40
C ASN A 174 -10.89 12.96 -3.39
N MET A 175 -9.93 12.05 -3.48
CA MET A 175 -8.70 12.11 -2.69
C MET A 175 -7.93 13.42 -2.95
N TYR A 176 -7.81 13.85 -4.19
CA TYR A 176 -7.10 15.08 -4.54
C TYR A 176 -7.86 16.33 -4.11
N VAL A 177 -9.19 16.33 -4.21
CA VAL A 177 -10.04 17.43 -3.69
C VAL A 177 -9.83 17.55 -2.17
N PHE A 178 -9.94 16.44 -1.45
CA PHE A 178 -9.69 16.40 -0.01
C PHE A 178 -8.28 16.94 0.36
N LEU A 179 -7.24 16.53 -0.39
CA LEU A 179 -5.87 16.96 -0.13
C LEU A 179 -5.67 18.45 -0.40
N LYS A 180 -6.27 19.00 -1.43
CA LYS A 180 -6.23 20.45 -1.69
C LYS A 180 -6.77 21.25 -0.51
N GLU A 181 -7.90 20.83 0.04
CA GLU A 181 -8.51 21.47 1.21
C GLU A 181 -7.65 21.28 2.48
N GLN A 182 -7.17 20.06 2.76
CA GLN A 182 -6.38 19.75 3.95
C GLN A 182 -5.00 20.44 3.97
N LEU A 183 -4.38 20.57 2.81
CA LEU A 183 -3.03 21.15 2.67
C LEU A 183 -3.06 22.61 2.25
N ASN A 184 -4.24 23.17 2.02
CA ASN A 184 -4.46 24.56 1.58
C ASN A 184 -3.61 24.91 0.34
N ILE A 185 -3.71 24.06 -0.69
CA ILE A 185 -3.01 24.19 -1.97
C ILE A 185 -3.99 24.34 -3.13
N ASP A 186 -3.57 25.06 -4.17
CA ASP A 186 -4.36 25.32 -5.38
C ASP A 186 -4.34 24.14 -6.40
#